data_d34d26471a197fa56350eca9cc3ced20
#
_entry.id   d34d26471a197fa56350eca9cc3ced20
#
_cell.length_a   1.000
_cell.length_b   1.000
_cell.length_c   1.000
_cell.angle_alpha   90.00
_cell.angle_beta   90.00
_cell.angle_gamma   90.00
#
_symmetry.space_group_name_H-M   'P 1'
#
loop_
_entity.id
_entity.type
_entity.pdbx_description
1 polymer ?
#
loop_
_entity_poly.entity_id
_entity_poly.type
_entity_poly.pdbx_seq_one_letter_code
_entity_poly.pdbx_strand_id
1 'polypeptide(L)'
;MKFLQHLLGFVKGPRLAGIFRTAVSANEVPGHYTTQFDKNWTLEAQQHIARLRECSTVKTGCTGKAETHNRISKEEMEDQTSRLAKTQGTELTTTKRWVFPRAAQKTTFLDEWDAHLLGETVLPTGEAVQAHAAAAGRKMDRRLLDAIEGSNFEGLEESLTTRAAPTESVAITFDNAGGSSKLGFTLKKWIKAKGRFAKNEVYGQEQKMSGDALYVALGQDQLDDLLFGEQATLASSDFNRLQALVDGEVDYYLGCKVKRTELLTETDAGGGDTGVQVLFWVKSMIKFDIWSEMTTRMSVRADLSDAIQIRSKLMCGGTRVQDNAALICNVKKPS
;
A
#
# COMPACT_ATOMS: atom_id res chain seq x y z
N MET A 1 50.79 -51.05 -36.73
CA MET A 1 49.75 -50.88 -35.68
C MET A 1 50.22 -51.20 -34.25
N LYS A 2 51.41 -51.53 -34.00
CA LYS A 2 51.92 -51.78 -32.61
C LYS A 2 52.60 -50.60 -31.95
N PHE A 3 52.85 -49.48 -32.65
CA PHE A 3 53.52 -48.31 -32.16
C PHE A 3 52.60 -47.27 -31.48
N LEU A 4 51.29 -47.29 -31.80
CA LEU A 4 50.34 -46.38 -31.21
C LEU A 4 49.78 -46.85 -29.85
N GLN A 5 49.92 -48.14 -29.53
CA GLN A 5 49.47 -48.64 -28.22
C GLN A 5 50.45 -48.33 -27.07
N HIS A 6 51.71 -48.02 -27.40
CA HIS A 6 52.70 -47.69 -26.40
C HIS A 6 52.66 -46.21 -25.95
N LEU A 7 52.05 -45.33 -26.78
CA LEU A 7 51.92 -43.91 -26.43
C LEU A 7 50.70 -43.61 -25.56
N LEU A 8 49.67 -44.47 -25.58
CA LEU A 8 48.48 -44.36 -24.74
C LEU A 8 48.66 -44.92 -23.32
N GLY A 9 49.71 -45.72 -23.09
CA GLY A 9 50.00 -46.27 -21.78
C GLY A 9 50.70 -45.31 -20.81
N PHE A 10 51.24 -44.18 -21.29
CA PHE A 10 52.03 -43.24 -20.47
C PHE A 10 51.19 -42.11 -19.85
N VAL A 11 49.93 -41.99 -20.23
CA VAL A 11 49.03 -40.92 -19.73
C VAL A 11 48.15 -41.40 -18.56
N LYS A 12 48.26 -42.64 -18.13
CA LYS A 12 47.57 -43.18 -16.95
C LYS A 12 48.50 -43.36 -15.74
N GLY A 13 49.23 -42.31 -15.41
CA GLY A 13 49.96 -42.27 -14.15
C GLY A 13 49.08 -41.78 -13.00
N PRO A 14 49.15 -42.39 -11.82
CA PRO A 14 48.32 -42.00 -10.65
C PRO A 14 48.62 -40.60 -10.09
N ARG A 15 49.54 -39.84 -10.74
CA ARG A 15 49.93 -38.49 -10.29
C ARG A 15 49.01 -37.36 -10.80
N LEU A 16 48.17 -37.58 -11.81
CA LEU A 16 47.23 -36.54 -12.29
C LEU A 16 45.89 -36.56 -11.56
N ALA A 17 45.54 -37.64 -10.88
CA ALA A 17 44.34 -37.71 -10.06
C ALA A 17 44.46 -36.93 -8.74
N GLY A 18 45.69 -36.56 -8.32
CA GLY A 18 45.91 -35.75 -7.11
C GLY A 18 45.92 -34.24 -7.30
N ILE A 19 45.99 -33.78 -8.57
CA ILE A 19 46.09 -32.32 -8.84
C ILE A 19 44.69 -31.68 -8.95
N PHE A 20 43.63 -32.48 -9.16
CA PHE A 20 42.25 -32.02 -9.19
C PHE A 20 41.47 -32.47 -7.95
N ARG A 21 42.10 -32.51 -6.78
CA ARG A 21 41.36 -32.48 -5.52
C ARG A 21 40.85 -31.08 -5.34
N THR A 22 39.80 -30.85 -6.02
CA THR A 22 39.02 -29.62 -5.98
C THR A 22 37.98 -29.74 -4.88
N ALA A 23 37.76 -28.65 -4.26
CA ALA A 23 36.76 -28.37 -3.23
C ALA A 23 37.06 -29.13 -1.92
N VAL A 24 37.84 -28.49 -1.08
CA VAL A 24 37.84 -28.77 0.34
C VAL A 24 36.36 -28.67 0.80
N SER A 25 35.79 -29.81 1.21
CA SER A 25 34.45 -29.78 1.75
C SER A 25 34.46 -28.96 3.03
N ALA A 26 33.37 -28.29 3.34
CA ALA A 26 33.25 -27.47 4.56
C ALA A 26 33.58 -28.24 5.83
N ASN A 27 33.47 -29.57 5.80
CA ASN A 27 33.85 -30.48 6.91
C ASN A 27 35.34 -30.74 7.03
N GLU A 28 36.16 -30.38 6.04
CA GLU A 28 37.64 -30.57 6.09
C GLU A 28 38.37 -29.30 6.55
N VAL A 29 37.64 -28.19 6.76
CA VAL A 29 38.20 -26.96 7.30
C VAL A 29 38.46 -27.17 8.79
N PRO A 30 39.72 -27.06 9.26
CA PRO A 30 40.03 -27.19 10.67
C PRO A 30 39.21 -26.22 11.52
N GLY A 31 38.71 -26.67 12.66
CA GLY A 31 37.80 -25.90 13.53
C GLY A 31 38.41 -24.62 14.12
N HIS A 32 39.67 -24.31 13.87
CA HIS A 32 40.33 -23.08 14.28
C HIS A 32 40.19 -21.93 13.26
N TYR A 33 39.61 -22.20 12.07
CA TYR A 33 39.28 -21.13 11.14
C TYR A 33 37.95 -20.46 11.58
N THR A 34 38.05 -19.19 11.91
CA THR A 34 36.89 -18.38 12.25
C THR A 34 36.15 -17.92 10.99
N THR A 35 34.84 -17.97 11.02
CA THR A 35 34.02 -17.39 9.98
C THR A 35 34.18 -15.86 10.02
N GLN A 36 34.53 -15.23 8.90
CA GLN A 36 34.50 -13.79 8.80
C GLN A 36 33.07 -13.34 8.60
N PHE A 37 32.62 -12.43 9.46
CA PHE A 37 31.34 -11.78 9.32
C PHE A 37 31.51 -10.39 8.67
N ASP A 38 30.53 -9.98 7.85
CA ASP A 38 30.47 -8.62 7.39
C ASP A 38 30.16 -7.71 8.59
N LYS A 39 30.88 -6.60 8.72
CA LYS A 39 30.66 -5.62 9.79
C LYS A 39 29.40 -4.76 9.56
N ASN A 40 28.87 -4.79 8.34
CA ASN A 40 27.73 -3.98 7.93
C ASN A 40 26.44 -4.81 7.97
N TRP A 41 25.41 -4.23 8.56
CA TRP A 41 24.06 -4.77 8.51
C TRP A 41 23.35 -4.29 7.26
N THR A 42 22.80 -5.20 6.47
CA THR A 42 22.00 -4.85 5.28
C THR A 42 20.54 -4.99 5.60
N LEU A 43 19.77 -3.92 5.35
CA LEU A 43 18.32 -3.96 5.49
C LEU A 43 17.73 -4.76 4.32
N GLU A 44 16.77 -5.63 4.64
CA GLU A 44 15.96 -6.31 3.63
C GLU A 44 15.20 -5.29 2.77
N ALA A 45 15.05 -5.59 1.47
CA ALA A 45 14.31 -4.74 0.55
C ALA A 45 12.84 -4.62 0.99
N GLN A 46 12.41 -3.41 1.28
CA GLN A 46 11.07 -3.13 1.79
C GLN A 46 10.64 -1.70 1.46
N GLN A 47 9.35 -1.43 1.55
CA GLN A 47 8.86 -0.06 1.46
C GLN A 47 9.32 0.76 2.66
N HIS A 48 10.12 1.81 2.44
CA HIS A 48 10.67 2.66 3.51
C HIS A 48 9.79 3.85 3.89
N ILE A 49 9.00 4.37 2.95
CA ILE A 49 8.23 5.62 3.10
C ILE A 49 6.74 5.34 2.94
N ALA A 50 5.90 6.08 3.65
CA ALA A 50 4.45 6.12 3.41
C ALA A 50 4.17 6.72 2.02
N ARG A 51 3.68 5.92 1.09
CA ARG A 51 3.44 6.33 -0.31
C ARG A 51 2.09 7.02 -0.51
N LEU A 52 1.12 6.68 0.34
CA LEU A 52 -0.27 7.11 0.19
C LEU A 52 -0.61 8.36 1.01
N ARG A 53 0.25 8.78 1.94
CA ARG A 53 0.02 9.95 2.80
C ARG A 53 -0.34 11.22 2.01
N GLU A 54 0.34 11.47 0.89
CA GLU A 54 0.12 12.63 0.02
C GLU A 54 -1.21 12.57 -0.75
N CYS A 55 -1.83 11.40 -0.81
CA CYS A 55 -3.05 11.15 -1.56
C CYS A 55 -4.32 11.43 -0.76
N SER A 56 -4.17 11.98 0.43
CA SER A 56 -5.24 12.37 1.34
C SER A 56 -5.04 13.81 1.85
N THR A 57 -6.05 14.37 2.49
CA THR A 57 -5.91 15.60 3.26
C THR A 57 -5.43 15.24 4.65
N VAL A 58 -4.18 15.61 4.97
CA VAL A 58 -3.55 15.28 6.24
C VAL A 58 -3.69 16.43 7.23
N LYS A 59 -4.11 16.11 8.46
CA LYS A 59 -4.08 17.00 9.61
C LYS A 59 -3.14 16.42 10.66
N THR A 60 -2.16 17.20 11.08
CA THR A 60 -1.17 16.80 12.10
C THR A 60 -1.42 17.53 13.41
N GLY A 61 -0.93 16.96 14.51
CA GLY A 61 -1.05 17.58 15.83
C GLY A 61 -2.47 17.53 16.39
N CYS A 62 -3.27 16.55 16.01
CA CYS A 62 -4.59 16.33 16.59
C CYS A 62 -4.48 16.00 18.07
N THR A 63 -5.45 16.48 18.86
CA THR A 63 -5.52 16.26 20.31
C THR A 63 -6.90 15.74 20.67
N GLY A 64 -7.01 15.08 21.83
CA GLY A 64 -8.28 14.57 22.32
C GLY A 64 -8.61 13.15 21.88
N LYS A 65 -9.81 12.70 22.25
CA LYS A 65 -10.30 11.32 22.08
C LYS A 65 -10.66 11.00 20.63
N ALA A 66 -11.09 11.99 19.87
CA ALA A 66 -11.48 11.85 18.47
C ALA A 66 -11.38 13.21 17.77
N GLU A 67 -11.29 13.19 16.44
CA GLU A 67 -11.40 14.36 15.56
C GLU A 67 -12.68 14.26 14.76
N THR A 68 -13.30 15.41 14.45
CA THR A 68 -14.55 15.45 13.68
C THR A 68 -14.40 16.29 12.43
N HIS A 69 -14.96 15.80 11.33
CA HIS A 69 -15.04 16.53 10.06
C HIS A 69 -16.51 16.79 9.71
N ASN A 70 -16.88 18.06 9.67
CA ASN A 70 -18.24 18.45 9.34
C ASN A 70 -18.50 18.38 7.83
N ARG A 71 -19.68 17.92 7.47
CA ARG A 71 -20.17 17.88 6.11
C ARG A 71 -21.52 18.57 6.05
N ILE A 72 -21.73 19.38 5.03
CA ILE A 72 -23.01 20.00 4.67
C ILE A 72 -23.60 19.18 3.53
N SER A 73 -24.88 18.86 3.60
CA SER A 73 -25.61 18.18 2.54
C SER A 73 -25.83 19.10 1.34
N LYS A 74 -26.02 18.51 0.15
CA LYS A 74 -26.39 19.24 -1.06
C LYS A 74 -27.78 19.85 -0.85
N GLU A 75 -27.91 21.10 -1.20
CA GLU A 75 -29.21 21.80 -1.20
C GLU A 75 -29.56 22.22 -2.61
N GLU A 76 -30.84 22.28 -2.90
CA GLU A 76 -31.40 22.71 -4.19
C GLU A 76 -32.28 23.94 -4.01
N MET A 77 -32.23 24.83 -4.99
CA MET A 77 -33.09 26.00 -4.99
C MET A 77 -34.49 25.63 -5.44
N GLU A 78 -35.48 26.20 -4.78
CA GLU A 78 -36.91 26.06 -5.15
C GLU A 78 -37.35 27.23 -6.00
N ASP A 79 -38.17 26.98 -7.02
CA ASP A 79 -38.74 28.01 -7.87
C ASP A 79 -39.84 28.79 -7.14
N GLN A 80 -39.80 30.12 -7.23
CA GLN A 80 -40.88 30.97 -6.73
C GLN A 80 -42.09 30.90 -7.64
N THR A 81 -43.14 30.25 -7.18
CA THR A 81 -44.34 29.95 -7.99
C THR A 81 -45.31 31.11 -8.13
N SER A 82 -45.22 32.15 -7.30
CA SER A 82 -46.11 33.31 -7.36
C SER A 82 -45.43 34.60 -6.91
N ARG A 83 -45.98 35.75 -7.38
CA ARG A 83 -45.57 37.07 -6.92
C ARG A 83 -46.00 37.23 -5.45
N LEU A 84 -45.06 37.67 -4.60
CA LEU A 84 -45.28 37.83 -3.16
C LEU A 84 -45.55 36.51 -2.42
N ALA A 85 -45.02 35.38 -2.93
CA ALA A 85 -45.08 34.12 -2.22
C ALA A 85 -44.29 34.20 -0.89
N LYS A 86 -44.83 33.55 0.13
CA LYS A 86 -44.17 33.45 1.43
C LYS A 86 -42.88 32.67 1.28
N THR A 87 -41.77 33.26 1.75
CA THR A 87 -40.47 32.59 1.78
C THR A 87 -40.55 31.38 2.71
N GLN A 88 -40.28 30.20 2.20
CA GLN A 88 -40.08 29.00 2.99
C GLN A 88 -38.60 28.84 3.22
N GLY A 89 -38.20 28.56 4.46
CA GLY A 89 -36.81 28.27 4.82
C GLY A 89 -36.72 26.85 5.32
N THR A 90 -35.70 26.12 4.85
CA THR A 90 -35.32 24.81 5.37
C THR A 90 -34.02 24.95 6.20
N GLU A 91 -33.90 24.17 7.24
CA GLU A 91 -32.67 24.15 8.03
C GLU A 91 -31.56 23.40 7.26
N LEU A 92 -30.34 23.93 7.39
CA LEU A 92 -29.15 23.35 6.79
C LEU A 92 -28.85 21.97 7.40
N THR A 93 -28.92 20.92 6.59
CA THR A 93 -28.61 19.56 7.05
C THR A 93 -27.09 19.36 7.14
N THR A 94 -26.60 19.18 8.36
CA THR A 94 -25.19 18.95 8.63
C THR A 94 -24.96 17.55 9.21
N THR A 95 -23.88 16.89 8.78
CA THR A 95 -23.46 15.60 9.32
C THR A 95 -22.00 15.67 9.75
N LYS A 96 -21.61 14.86 10.73
CA LYS A 96 -20.24 14.81 11.25
C LYS A 96 -19.66 13.43 11.00
N ARG A 97 -18.43 13.37 10.48
CA ARG A 97 -17.62 12.17 10.40
C ARG A 97 -16.58 12.16 11.49
N TRP A 98 -16.44 11.04 12.14
CA TRP A 98 -15.54 10.86 13.27
C TRP A 98 -14.31 10.06 12.88
N VAL A 99 -13.17 10.51 13.41
CA VAL A 99 -11.90 9.81 13.31
C VAL A 99 -11.43 9.46 14.72
N PHE A 100 -11.22 8.20 14.96
CA PHE A 100 -10.66 7.72 16.23
C PHE A 100 -9.19 7.39 16.08
N PRO A 101 -8.35 7.85 17.04
CA PRO A 101 -6.93 7.53 17.04
C PRO A 101 -6.70 6.03 17.28
N ARG A 102 -5.88 5.43 16.45
CA ARG A 102 -5.41 4.07 16.63
C ARG A 102 -3.91 4.11 16.92
N ALA A 103 -3.50 3.65 18.10
CA ALA A 103 -2.09 3.54 18.43
C ALA A 103 -1.45 2.32 17.73
N ALA A 104 -0.22 2.44 17.33
CA ALA A 104 0.63 1.35 16.92
C ALA A 104 2.00 1.50 17.54
N GLN A 105 2.64 0.40 17.88
CA GLN A 105 4.00 0.37 18.39
C GLN A 105 4.75 -0.83 17.87
N LYS A 106 6.05 -0.68 17.75
CA LYS A 106 7.00 -1.76 17.53
C LYS A 106 8.12 -1.63 18.56
N THR A 107 8.47 -2.75 19.16
CA THR A 107 9.54 -2.82 20.14
C THR A 107 10.51 -3.92 19.72
N THR A 108 11.79 -3.63 19.80
CA THR A 108 12.88 -4.60 19.59
C THR A 108 13.80 -4.53 20.81
N PHE A 109 14.23 -5.66 21.29
CA PHE A 109 15.19 -5.78 22.37
C PHE A 109 16.52 -6.26 21.78
N LEU A 110 17.61 -5.70 22.27
CA LEU A 110 18.99 -6.12 21.97
C LEU A 110 19.61 -6.47 23.32
N ASP A 111 20.11 -7.69 23.45
CA ASP A 111 20.77 -8.15 24.67
C ASP A 111 22.18 -7.55 24.76
N GLU A 112 22.62 -7.27 25.97
CA GLU A 112 23.99 -6.81 26.23
C GLU A 112 25.03 -7.86 25.85
N TRP A 113 24.70 -9.15 26.05
CA TRP A 113 25.57 -10.26 25.66
C TRP A 113 25.79 -10.37 24.16
N ASP A 114 24.86 -9.89 23.34
CA ASP A 114 24.99 -9.88 21.88
C ASP A 114 26.20 -9.07 21.42
N ALA A 115 26.55 -7.99 22.14
CA ALA A 115 27.74 -7.19 21.86
C ALA A 115 29.05 -8.02 22.01
N HIS A 116 29.09 -8.93 22.97
CA HIS A 116 30.26 -9.81 23.19
C HIS A 116 30.28 -10.97 22.20
N LEU A 117 29.12 -11.47 21.80
CA LEU A 117 29.01 -12.59 20.84
C LEU A 117 29.26 -12.14 19.39
N LEU A 118 28.91 -10.92 19.05
CA LEU A 118 29.13 -10.34 17.72
C LEU A 118 30.60 -9.99 17.45
N GLY A 119 31.46 -9.96 18.48
CA GLY A 119 32.89 -9.64 18.38
C GLY A 119 33.11 -8.20 17.90
N GLU A 120 33.65 -8.01 16.69
CA GLU A 120 33.93 -6.68 16.12
C GLU A 120 32.68 -6.01 15.49
N THR A 121 31.54 -6.73 15.36
CA THR A 121 30.33 -6.22 14.72
C THR A 121 29.58 -5.34 15.74
N VAL A 122 29.20 -4.14 15.31
CA VAL A 122 28.43 -3.20 16.14
C VAL A 122 26.96 -3.66 16.22
N LEU A 123 26.32 -3.47 17.39
CA LEU A 123 24.89 -3.74 17.55
C LEU A 123 24.06 -2.93 16.54
N PRO A 124 23.07 -3.56 15.86
CA PRO A 124 22.31 -2.92 14.77
C PRO A 124 21.22 -1.97 15.29
N THR A 125 21.60 -1.00 16.11
CA THR A 125 20.64 -0.04 16.71
C THR A 125 20.09 0.94 15.67
N GLY A 126 20.95 1.41 14.76
CA GLY A 126 20.59 2.32 13.67
C GLY A 126 19.66 1.67 12.65
N GLU A 127 20.01 0.49 12.24
CA GLU A 127 19.25 -0.33 11.28
C GLU A 127 17.90 -0.76 11.86
N ALA A 128 17.84 -1.07 13.15
CA ALA A 128 16.58 -1.35 13.84
C ALA A 128 15.64 -0.14 13.83
N VAL A 129 16.16 1.08 14.03
CA VAL A 129 15.36 2.30 13.93
C VAL A 129 14.86 2.53 12.51
N GLN A 130 15.69 2.29 11.49
CA GLN A 130 15.28 2.39 10.08
C GLN A 130 14.20 1.36 9.72
N ALA A 131 14.35 0.11 10.19
CA ALA A 131 13.34 -0.93 10.00
C ALA A 131 12.00 -0.56 10.67
N HIS A 132 12.04 0.04 11.88
CA HIS A 132 10.86 0.56 12.55
C HIS A 132 10.20 1.72 11.77
N ALA A 133 11.01 2.63 11.18
CA ALA A 133 10.51 3.72 10.36
C ALA A 133 9.78 3.20 9.11
N ALA A 134 10.36 2.22 8.44
CA ALA A 134 9.73 1.55 7.31
C ALA A 134 8.41 0.85 7.70
N ALA A 135 8.38 0.17 8.84
CA ALA A 135 7.17 -0.45 9.37
C ALA A 135 6.08 0.57 9.72
N ALA A 136 6.46 1.74 10.27
CA ALA A 136 5.53 2.83 10.54
C ALA A 136 4.92 3.40 9.24
N GLY A 137 5.74 3.59 8.19
CA GLY A 137 5.26 4.01 6.87
C GLY A 137 4.21 3.07 6.29
N ARG A 138 4.49 1.76 6.25
CA ARG A 138 3.53 0.74 5.82
C ARG A 138 2.27 0.72 6.67
N LYS A 139 2.39 0.96 7.98
CA LYS A 139 1.22 1.00 8.87
C LYS A 139 0.33 2.21 8.63
N MET A 140 0.91 3.37 8.29
CA MET A 140 0.15 4.55 7.87
C MET A 140 -0.62 4.27 6.58
N ASP A 141 0.04 3.69 5.58
CA ASP A 141 -0.59 3.38 4.29
C ASP A 141 -1.75 2.39 4.46
N ARG A 142 -1.59 1.31 5.24
CA ARG A 142 -2.69 0.39 5.55
C ARG A 142 -3.86 1.07 6.22
N ARG A 143 -3.62 1.98 7.17
CA ARG A 143 -4.70 2.72 7.83
C ARG A 143 -5.45 3.66 6.92
N LEU A 144 -4.73 4.24 5.94
CA LEU A 144 -5.36 5.06 4.94
C LEU A 144 -6.23 4.20 4.00
N LEU A 145 -5.75 3.04 3.57
CA LEU A 145 -6.55 2.09 2.78
C LEU A 145 -7.76 1.60 3.58
N ASP A 146 -7.57 1.22 4.85
CA ASP A 146 -8.68 0.85 5.76
C ASP A 146 -9.74 1.97 5.87
N ALA A 147 -9.32 3.24 5.89
CA ALA A 147 -10.25 4.38 5.95
C ALA A 147 -11.02 4.58 4.64
N ILE A 148 -10.42 4.23 3.50
CA ILE A 148 -11.05 4.33 2.18
C ILE A 148 -12.04 3.17 1.96
N GLU A 149 -11.64 1.94 2.24
CA GLU A 149 -12.44 0.74 1.96
C GLU A 149 -13.35 0.33 3.11
N GLY A 150 -12.93 0.60 4.35
CA GLY A 150 -13.57 0.12 5.56
C GLY A 150 -14.76 0.94 6.04
N SER A 151 -15.29 0.55 7.22
CA SER A 151 -16.37 1.26 7.88
C SER A 151 -15.87 2.53 8.56
N ASN A 152 -16.67 3.58 8.49
CA ASN A 152 -16.43 4.86 9.14
C ASN A 152 -17.61 5.23 10.04
N PHE A 153 -17.40 6.16 10.98
CA PHE A 153 -18.41 6.57 11.94
C PHE A 153 -19.00 7.93 11.57
N GLU A 154 -20.32 8.04 11.66
CA GLU A 154 -21.08 9.25 11.36
C GLU A 154 -22.09 9.53 12.49
N GLY A 155 -22.44 10.77 12.70
CA GLY A 155 -23.48 11.19 13.61
C GLY A 155 -23.00 12.02 14.78
N LEU A 156 -23.85 12.13 15.80
CA LEU A 156 -23.55 12.81 17.05
C LEU A 156 -22.78 11.86 17.98
N GLU A 157 -22.02 12.41 18.92
CA GLU A 157 -21.18 11.63 19.84
C GLU A 157 -21.96 10.56 20.62
N GLU A 158 -23.21 10.85 20.96
CA GLU A 158 -24.09 9.98 21.72
C GLU A 158 -24.79 8.89 20.86
N SER A 159 -24.81 9.08 19.53
CA SER A 159 -25.49 8.18 18.59
C SER A 159 -24.68 7.97 17.33
N LEU A 160 -23.49 7.38 17.45
CA LEU A 160 -22.64 7.08 16.31
C LEU A 160 -23.22 5.98 15.46
N THR A 161 -23.40 6.25 14.18
CA THR A 161 -23.81 5.27 13.17
C THR A 161 -22.58 4.81 12.40
N THR A 162 -22.44 3.49 12.26
CA THR A 162 -21.40 2.93 11.41
C THR A 162 -21.82 2.98 9.96
N ARG A 163 -21.04 3.67 9.13
CA ARG A 163 -21.16 3.62 7.67
C ARG A 163 -20.25 2.52 7.13
N ALA A 164 -20.86 1.57 6.47
CA ALA A 164 -20.15 0.44 5.85
C ALA A 164 -19.15 0.89 4.76
N ALA A 165 -18.59 -0.05 4.02
CA ALA A 165 -17.73 0.16 2.86
C ALA A 165 -18.33 1.18 1.85
N PRO A 166 -17.53 1.72 0.91
CA PRO A 166 -18.01 2.63 -0.12
C PRO A 166 -19.26 2.08 -0.83
N THR A 167 -20.24 2.93 -1.05
CA THR A 167 -21.51 2.57 -1.71
C THR A 167 -21.27 2.15 -3.17
N GLU A 168 -20.26 2.73 -3.80
CA GLU A 168 -19.94 2.47 -5.20
C GLU A 168 -18.91 1.34 -5.34
N SER A 169 -19.26 0.36 -6.15
CA SER A 169 -18.35 -0.74 -6.47
C SER A 169 -18.46 -1.16 -7.93
N VAL A 170 -17.35 -1.66 -8.48
CA VAL A 170 -17.32 -2.33 -9.78
C VAL A 170 -17.16 -3.83 -9.55
N ALA A 171 -18.08 -4.62 -10.08
CA ALA A 171 -18.06 -6.06 -9.89
C ALA A 171 -16.85 -6.72 -10.57
N ILE A 172 -16.38 -7.83 -10.02
CA ILE A 172 -15.27 -8.62 -10.55
C ILE A 172 -15.58 -9.16 -11.97
N THR A 173 -16.84 -9.42 -12.26
CA THR A 173 -17.32 -9.92 -13.55
C THR A 173 -17.64 -8.82 -14.55
N PHE A 174 -17.42 -7.53 -14.17
CA PHE A 174 -17.79 -6.42 -15.04
C PHE A 174 -17.01 -6.47 -16.36
N ASP A 175 -17.75 -6.68 -17.43
CA ASP A 175 -17.36 -6.43 -18.81
C ASP A 175 -18.51 -5.72 -19.52
N ASN A 176 -18.22 -4.77 -20.39
CA ASN A 176 -19.24 -4.01 -21.11
C ASN A 176 -20.12 -4.89 -22.02
N ALA A 177 -19.67 -6.11 -22.30
CA ALA A 177 -20.41 -7.12 -23.07
C ALA A 177 -21.36 -8.02 -22.23
N GLY A 178 -21.44 -7.80 -20.88
CA GLY A 178 -22.33 -8.56 -20.00
C GLY A 178 -21.86 -9.99 -19.69
N GLY A 179 -20.56 -10.27 -19.82
CA GLY A 179 -19.99 -11.55 -19.45
C GLY A 179 -20.08 -11.86 -17.96
N SER A 180 -20.09 -13.14 -17.59
CA SER A 180 -20.11 -13.62 -16.20
C SER A 180 -18.74 -14.09 -15.71
N SER A 181 -17.71 -14.05 -16.56
CA SER A 181 -16.35 -14.47 -16.20
C SER A 181 -15.68 -13.48 -15.25
N LYS A 182 -14.95 -13.98 -14.28
CA LYS A 182 -14.12 -13.14 -13.39
C LYS A 182 -12.92 -12.64 -14.16
N LEU A 183 -12.75 -11.33 -14.18
CA LEU A 183 -11.72 -10.65 -14.97
C LEU A 183 -10.73 -9.95 -14.05
N GLY A 184 -9.47 -9.88 -14.47
CA GLY A 184 -8.44 -9.04 -13.90
C GLY A 184 -8.75 -7.55 -14.04
N PHE A 185 -7.76 -6.70 -13.88
CA PHE A 185 -7.94 -5.26 -13.99
C PHE A 185 -7.88 -4.81 -15.46
N THR A 186 -9.02 -4.43 -16.03
CA THR A 186 -9.14 -4.02 -17.43
C THR A 186 -9.39 -2.52 -17.58
N LEU A 187 -9.05 -1.97 -18.75
CA LEU A 187 -9.33 -0.57 -19.09
C LEU A 187 -10.82 -0.22 -19.00
N LYS A 188 -11.68 -1.18 -19.33
CA LYS A 188 -13.15 -1.03 -19.21
C LYS A 188 -13.59 -0.79 -17.76
N LYS A 189 -13.00 -1.53 -16.80
CA LYS A 189 -13.25 -1.33 -15.36
C LYS A 189 -12.76 0.04 -14.91
N TRP A 190 -11.59 0.49 -15.37
CA TRP A 190 -11.07 1.81 -15.09
C TRP A 190 -12.00 2.93 -15.55
N ILE A 191 -12.40 2.89 -16.83
CA ILE A 191 -13.32 3.87 -17.40
C ILE A 191 -14.66 3.86 -16.65
N LYS A 192 -15.16 2.69 -16.28
CA LYS A 192 -16.40 2.55 -15.49
C LYS A 192 -16.26 3.18 -14.10
N ALA A 193 -15.17 2.93 -13.41
CA ALA A 193 -14.89 3.52 -12.09
C ALA A 193 -14.86 5.05 -12.18
N LYS A 194 -14.09 5.59 -13.13
CA LYS A 194 -14.03 7.05 -13.37
C LYS A 194 -15.39 7.64 -13.71
N GLY A 195 -16.18 6.96 -14.57
CA GLY A 195 -17.51 7.39 -14.95
C GLY A 195 -18.50 7.48 -13.78
N ARG A 196 -18.32 6.63 -12.74
CA ARG A 196 -19.12 6.69 -11.52
C ARG A 196 -18.88 7.98 -10.73
N PHE A 197 -17.63 8.42 -10.60
CA PHE A 197 -17.31 9.69 -9.93
C PHE A 197 -17.91 10.90 -10.65
N ALA A 198 -17.86 10.90 -11.99
CA ALA A 198 -18.45 11.95 -12.80
C ALA A 198 -19.99 11.96 -12.69
N LYS A 199 -20.63 10.77 -12.72
CA LYS A 199 -22.09 10.63 -12.57
C LYS A 199 -22.58 11.10 -11.21
N ASN A 200 -21.81 10.86 -10.16
CA ASN A 200 -22.13 11.26 -8.79
C ASN A 200 -21.72 12.70 -8.48
N GLU A 201 -21.19 13.44 -9.47
CA GLU A 201 -20.73 14.83 -9.34
C GLU A 201 -19.64 15.03 -8.26
N VAL A 202 -18.94 13.96 -7.89
CA VAL A 202 -17.91 14.00 -6.85
C VAL A 202 -16.56 14.41 -7.42
N TYR A 203 -16.28 14.01 -8.66
CA TYR A 203 -15.08 14.40 -9.38
C TYR A 203 -15.37 14.59 -10.87
N GLY A 204 -15.41 15.83 -11.28
CA GLY A 204 -15.67 16.26 -12.65
C GLY A 204 -14.74 17.37 -13.09
N GLN A 205 -15.21 18.19 -14.01
CA GLN A 205 -14.44 19.29 -14.57
C GLN A 205 -14.14 20.37 -13.51
N GLU A 206 -15.11 20.70 -12.67
CA GLU A 206 -14.98 21.73 -11.63
C GLU A 206 -13.94 21.35 -10.56
N GLN A 207 -14.00 20.12 -10.04
CA GLN A 207 -13.06 19.64 -9.04
C GLN A 207 -11.63 19.57 -9.59
N LYS A 208 -11.50 19.20 -10.87
CA LYS A 208 -10.21 19.22 -11.56
C LYS A 208 -9.65 20.64 -11.71
N MET A 209 -10.50 21.62 -12.03
CA MET A 209 -10.12 23.04 -12.11
C MET A 209 -9.75 23.60 -10.72
N SER A 210 -10.41 23.14 -9.66
CA SER A 210 -10.10 23.49 -8.27
C SER A 210 -8.80 22.84 -7.73
N GLY A 211 -8.10 22.05 -8.55
CA GLY A 211 -6.83 21.43 -8.17
C GLY A 211 -6.97 20.13 -7.38
N ASP A 212 -8.18 19.59 -7.25
CA ASP A 212 -8.38 18.27 -6.65
C ASP A 212 -7.91 17.15 -7.57
N ALA A 213 -7.60 16.00 -7.03
CA ALA A 213 -7.06 14.88 -7.79
C ALA A 213 -7.77 13.57 -7.45
N LEU A 214 -8.08 12.81 -8.50
CA LEU A 214 -8.55 11.45 -8.40
C LEU A 214 -7.32 10.53 -8.35
N TYR A 215 -7.25 9.72 -7.30
CA TYR A 215 -6.18 8.74 -7.07
C TYR A 215 -6.70 7.33 -7.28
N VAL A 216 -5.78 6.45 -7.66
CA VAL A 216 -6.00 5.01 -7.73
C VAL A 216 -4.81 4.29 -7.12
N ALA A 217 -5.07 3.29 -6.28
CA ALA A 217 -4.06 2.38 -5.75
C ALA A 217 -4.05 1.10 -6.57
N LEU A 218 -2.90 0.76 -7.13
CA LEU A 218 -2.67 -0.43 -7.96
C LEU A 218 -1.45 -1.18 -7.46
N GLY A 219 -1.54 -2.51 -7.45
CA GLY A 219 -0.38 -3.38 -7.33
C GLY A 219 0.23 -3.70 -8.70
N GLN A 220 1.36 -4.39 -8.70
CA GLN A 220 2.06 -4.76 -9.94
C GLN A 220 1.19 -5.68 -10.82
N ASP A 221 0.54 -6.67 -10.23
CA ASP A 221 -0.33 -7.60 -10.95
C ASP A 221 -1.41 -6.89 -11.77
N GLN A 222 -2.01 -5.82 -11.22
CA GLN A 222 -3.06 -5.05 -11.89
C GLN A 222 -2.51 -4.18 -13.02
N LEU A 223 -1.27 -3.72 -12.90
CA LEU A 223 -0.59 -3.00 -13.97
C LEU A 223 -0.23 -3.94 -15.13
N ASP A 224 0.21 -5.14 -14.82
CA ASP A 224 0.51 -6.18 -15.80
C ASP A 224 -0.76 -6.64 -16.53
N ASP A 225 -1.88 -6.81 -15.81
CA ASP A 225 -3.19 -7.11 -16.39
C ASP A 225 -3.63 -6.04 -17.41
N LEU A 226 -3.40 -4.75 -17.10
CA LEU A 226 -3.69 -3.66 -18.04
C LEU A 226 -2.84 -3.75 -19.30
N LEU A 227 -1.54 -4.03 -19.15
CA LEU A 227 -0.62 -4.09 -20.26
C LEU A 227 -0.91 -5.27 -21.17
N PHE A 228 -1.07 -6.47 -20.59
CA PHE A 228 -1.31 -7.70 -21.36
C PHE A 228 -2.73 -7.80 -21.91
N GLY A 229 -3.73 -7.33 -21.16
CA GLY A 229 -5.14 -7.40 -21.55
C GLY A 229 -5.49 -6.52 -22.74
N GLU A 230 -4.81 -5.40 -22.93
CA GLU A 230 -5.12 -4.39 -23.95
C GLU A 230 -4.11 -4.36 -25.11
N GLN A 231 -3.06 -5.18 -25.07
CA GLN A 231 -1.99 -5.18 -26.07
C GLN A 231 -2.51 -5.35 -27.52
N ALA A 232 -3.60 -6.08 -27.71
CA ALA A 232 -4.17 -6.36 -29.02
C ALA A 232 -5.15 -5.26 -29.52
N THR A 233 -5.64 -4.38 -28.66
CA THR A 233 -6.74 -3.44 -28.94
C THR A 233 -6.34 -1.99 -28.95
N LEU A 234 -5.22 -1.62 -28.29
CA LEU A 234 -4.76 -0.25 -28.20
C LEU A 234 -3.96 0.19 -29.43
N ALA A 235 -4.19 1.43 -29.85
CA ALA A 235 -3.31 2.08 -30.80
C ALA A 235 -1.90 2.20 -30.21
N SER A 236 -0.85 2.17 -31.05
CA SER A 236 0.55 2.18 -30.61
C SER A 236 0.91 3.35 -29.67
N SER A 237 0.27 4.52 -29.86
CA SER A 237 0.49 5.67 -28.97
C SER A 237 -0.07 5.50 -27.58
N ASP A 238 -1.24 4.85 -27.43
CA ASP A 238 -1.88 4.61 -26.16
C ASP A 238 -1.22 3.45 -25.42
N PHE A 239 -0.74 2.45 -26.16
CA PHE A 239 0.08 1.38 -25.63
C PHE A 239 1.41 1.91 -25.04
N ASN A 240 2.10 2.83 -25.73
CA ASN A 240 3.32 3.44 -25.22
C ASN A 240 3.08 4.23 -23.92
N ARG A 241 1.94 4.91 -23.78
CA ARG A 241 1.56 5.60 -22.53
C ARG A 241 1.30 4.63 -21.39
N LEU A 242 0.67 3.50 -21.70
CA LEU A 242 0.41 2.47 -20.72
C LEU A 242 1.72 1.78 -20.29
N GLN A 243 2.62 1.52 -21.22
CA GLN A 243 3.95 1.01 -20.95
C GLN A 243 4.75 1.96 -20.05
N ALA A 244 4.80 3.27 -20.36
CA ALA A 244 5.44 4.27 -19.51
C ALA A 244 4.83 4.33 -18.09
N LEU A 245 3.53 4.06 -17.95
CA LEU A 245 2.89 3.91 -16.65
C LEU A 245 3.41 2.66 -15.92
N VAL A 246 3.50 1.52 -16.59
CA VAL A 246 3.98 0.24 -16.00
C VAL A 246 5.47 0.34 -15.65
N ASP A 247 6.28 1.00 -16.48
CA ASP A 247 7.71 1.23 -16.22
C ASP A 247 7.96 2.25 -15.10
N GLY A 248 6.93 3.04 -14.72
CA GLY A 248 7.01 4.02 -13.64
C GLY A 248 7.54 5.38 -14.04
N GLU A 249 7.61 5.67 -15.31
CA GLU A 249 8.00 6.97 -15.83
C GLU A 249 6.88 8.01 -15.64
N VAL A 250 5.62 7.56 -15.65
CA VAL A 250 4.43 8.42 -15.55
C VAL A 250 3.52 7.92 -14.42
N ASP A 251 3.11 8.85 -13.56
CA ASP A 251 2.17 8.57 -12.47
C ASP A 251 0.72 8.98 -12.79
N TYR A 252 0.43 9.33 -14.02
CA TYR A 252 -0.88 9.87 -14.41
C TYR A 252 -1.41 9.18 -15.66
N TYR A 253 -2.59 8.56 -15.54
CA TYR A 253 -3.25 7.90 -16.66
C TYR A 253 -4.78 8.10 -16.60
N LEU A 254 -5.40 8.33 -17.75
CA LEU A 254 -6.86 8.53 -17.90
C LEU A 254 -7.50 9.52 -16.91
N GLY A 255 -6.76 10.52 -16.45
CA GLY A 255 -7.28 11.51 -15.51
C GLY A 255 -7.16 11.11 -14.04
N CYS A 256 -6.50 10.01 -13.73
CA CYS A 256 -6.23 9.54 -12.38
C CYS A 256 -4.72 9.55 -12.10
N LYS A 257 -4.35 9.89 -10.88
CA LYS A 257 -2.97 9.72 -10.39
C LYS A 257 -2.82 8.32 -9.82
N VAL A 258 -1.89 7.57 -10.33
CA VAL A 258 -1.62 6.19 -9.94
C VAL A 258 -0.63 6.16 -8.77
N LYS A 259 -0.95 5.40 -7.75
CA LYS A 259 -0.03 5.09 -6.66
C LYS A 259 0.14 3.58 -6.54
N ARG A 260 1.38 3.13 -6.62
CA ARG A 260 1.74 1.71 -6.55
C ARG A 260 1.82 1.26 -5.11
N THR A 261 1.10 0.22 -4.77
CA THR A 261 1.15 -0.41 -3.46
C THR A 261 0.72 -1.86 -3.55
N GLU A 262 1.44 -2.72 -2.86
CA GLU A 262 1.08 -4.14 -2.69
C GLU A 262 0.26 -4.40 -1.42
N LEU A 263 -0.17 -3.31 -0.73
CA LEU A 263 -0.93 -3.40 0.51
C LEU A 263 -2.45 -3.49 0.28
N LEU A 264 -2.88 -3.78 -0.94
CA LEU A 264 -4.30 -3.92 -1.29
C LEU A 264 -4.93 -5.11 -0.57
N THR A 265 -6.20 -4.98 -0.23
CA THR A 265 -6.94 -6.03 0.46
C THR A 265 -7.31 -7.14 -0.51
N GLU A 266 -6.94 -8.36 -0.14
CA GLU A 266 -7.37 -9.57 -0.83
C GLU A 266 -8.73 -10.03 -0.30
N THR A 267 -9.59 -10.46 -1.20
CA THR A 267 -10.94 -10.97 -0.88
C THR A 267 -11.18 -12.29 -1.57
N ASP A 268 -12.04 -13.12 -0.99
CA ASP A 268 -12.50 -14.33 -1.66
C ASP A 268 -13.43 -13.94 -2.82
N ALA A 269 -13.04 -14.30 -4.03
CA ALA A 269 -13.85 -14.09 -5.22
C ALA A 269 -14.84 -15.24 -5.47
N GLY A 270 -14.83 -16.28 -4.62
CA GLY A 270 -15.61 -17.49 -4.74
C GLY A 270 -15.03 -18.49 -5.77
N GLY A 271 -15.34 -19.78 -5.59
CA GLY A 271 -14.87 -20.84 -6.47
C GLY A 271 -13.36 -21.12 -6.40
N GLY A 272 -12.70 -20.74 -5.30
CA GLY A 272 -11.26 -20.93 -5.11
C GLY A 272 -10.39 -19.82 -5.74
N ASP A 273 -10.99 -18.79 -6.33
CA ASP A 273 -10.27 -17.64 -6.88
C ASP A 273 -10.06 -16.57 -5.81
N THR A 274 -8.89 -15.97 -5.80
CA THR A 274 -8.59 -14.78 -4.97
C THR A 274 -8.91 -13.52 -5.77
N GLY A 275 -9.64 -12.61 -5.14
CA GLY A 275 -9.88 -11.26 -5.65
C GLY A 275 -9.00 -10.24 -4.94
N VAL A 276 -8.76 -9.10 -5.60
CA VAL A 276 -8.08 -7.94 -5.02
C VAL A 276 -8.97 -6.72 -5.17
N GLN A 277 -8.98 -5.86 -4.16
CA GLN A 277 -9.73 -4.61 -4.17
C GLN A 277 -8.85 -3.46 -4.62
N VAL A 278 -9.06 -2.99 -5.84
CA VAL A 278 -8.45 -1.77 -6.36
C VAL A 278 -9.28 -0.59 -5.90
N LEU A 279 -8.63 0.39 -5.28
CA LEU A 279 -9.29 1.54 -4.67
C LEU A 279 -9.11 2.79 -5.51
N PHE A 280 -10.22 3.49 -5.74
CA PHE A 280 -10.26 4.82 -6.34
C PHE A 280 -10.79 5.81 -5.32
N TRP A 281 -10.22 7.00 -5.20
CA TRP A 281 -10.71 8.03 -4.28
C TRP A 281 -10.32 9.43 -4.70
N VAL A 282 -11.08 10.40 -4.19
CA VAL A 282 -10.81 11.83 -4.37
C VAL A 282 -10.05 12.35 -3.16
N LYS A 283 -8.95 13.04 -3.38
CA LYS A 283 -8.02 13.49 -2.33
C LYS A 283 -8.70 14.31 -1.23
N SER A 284 -9.49 15.30 -1.59
CA SER A 284 -10.12 16.25 -0.66
C SER A 284 -11.08 15.57 0.31
N MET A 285 -11.70 14.45 -0.12
CA MET A 285 -12.74 13.74 0.61
C MET A 285 -12.22 12.65 1.55
N ILE A 286 -10.94 12.36 1.50
CA ILE A 286 -10.27 11.47 2.46
C ILE A 286 -9.49 12.31 3.44
N LYS A 287 -9.81 12.17 4.73
CA LYS A 287 -9.12 12.85 5.83
C LYS A 287 -8.26 11.84 6.57
N PHE A 288 -7.01 12.23 6.82
CA PHE A 288 -6.05 11.42 7.57
C PHE A 288 -5.46 12.25 8.69
N ASP A 289 -5.81 11.89 9.92
CA ASP A 289 -5.50 12.66 11.10
C ASP A 289 -4.39 11.97 11.90
N ILE A 290 -3.39 12.74 12.30
CA ILE A 290 -2.21 12.27 13.00
C ILE A 290 -2.14 12.94 14.36
N TRP A 291 -2.30 12.15 15.43
CA TRP A 291 -2.12 12.60 16.82
C TRP A 291 -0.67 12.60 17.24
N SER A 292 0.07 11.57 16.81
CA SER A 292 1.50 11.47 17.06
C SER A 292 2.18 10.89 15.84
N GLU A 293 3.11 11.65 15.28
CA GLU A 293 4.07 11.14 14.30
C GLU A 293 4.91 10.03 14.93
N MET A 294 5.67 9.32 14.13
CA MET A 294 6.55 8.28 14.63
C MET A 294 7.57 8.90 15.60
N THR A 295 7.60 8.39 16.82
CA THR A 295 8.62 8.73 17.83
C THR A 295 9.32 7.47 18.28
N THR A 296 10.65 7.50 18.29
CA THR A 296 11.49 6.38 18.75
C THR A 296 12.19 6.77 20.06
N ARG A 297 12.18 5.84 21.01
CA ARG A 297 12.93 5.95 22.27
C ARG A 297 13.76 4.70 22.48
N MET A 298 14.98 4.91 22.93
CA MET A 298 15.87 3.85 23.41
C MET A 298 15.91 3.94 24.95
N SER A 299 15.84 2.81 25.59
CA SER A 299 15.93 2.70 27.06
C SER A 299 16.50 1.34 27.45
N VAL A 300 17.23 1.32 28.54
CA VAL A 300 17.70 0.08 29.15
C VAL A 300 16.58 -0.48 30.03
N ARG A 301 16.36 -1.78 29.99
CA ARG A 301 15.35 -2.50 30.74
C ARG A 301 16.01 -3.38 31.80
N ALA A 302 15.99 -2.89 33.03
CA ALA A 302 16.57 -3.60 34.18
C ALA A 302 15.86 -4.94 34.51
N ASP A 303 14.59 -5.07 34.09
CA ASP A 303 13.80 -6.31 34.25
C ASP A 303 14.13 -7.40 33.20
N LEU A 304 14.89 -7.05 32.17
CA LEU A 304 15.31 -7.94 31.07
C LEU A 304 16.83 -7.98 30.95
N SER A 305 17.54 -8.22 32.03
CA SER A 305 19.01 -8.30 32.08
C SER A 305 19.68 -7.08 31.42
N ASP A 306 19.20 -5.88 31.70
CA ASP A 306 19.65 -4.60 31.17
C ASP A 306 19.66 -4.52 29.62
N ALA A 307 18.79 -5.30 28.95
CA ALA A 307 18.66 -5.26 27.51
C ALA A 307 18.28 -3.86 27.00
N ILE A 308 18.85 -3.45 25.87
CA ILE A 308 18.52 -2.21 25.19
C ILE A 308 17.18 -2.37 24.48
N GLN A 309 16.20 -1.61 24.90
CA GLN A 309 14.89 -1.54 24.28
C GLN A 309 14.82 -0.39 23.28
N ILE A 310 14.55 -0.69 22.01
CA ILE A 310 14.21 0.29 20.97
C ILE A 310 12.70 0.22 20.77
N ARG A 311 11.99 1.32 21.11
CA ARG A 311 10.55 1.39 21.02
C ARG A 311 10.11 2.55 20.14
N SER A 312 9.39 2.24 19.06
CA SER A 312 8.77 3.21 18.17
C SER A 312 7.25 3.20 18.33
N LYS A 313 6.64 4.40 18.36
CA LYS A 313 5.20 4.59 18.50
C LYS A 313 4.68 5.50 17.39
N LEU A 314 3.44 5.27 17.02
CA LEU A 314 2.68 6.04 16.03
C LEU A 314 1.21 6.08 16.45
N MET A 315 0.52 7.20 16.27
CA MET A 315 -0.91 7.29 16.51
C MET A 315 -1.57 8.11 15.40
N CYS A 316 -2.39 7.47 14.58
CA CYS A 316 -3.09 8.09 13.47
C CYS A 316 -4.42 7.40 13.21
N GLY A 317 -5.30 8.05 12.47
CA GLY A 317 -6.59 7.53 12.03
C GLY A 317 -6.98 8.17 10.71
N GLY A 318 -8.00 7.65 10.05
CA GLY A 318 -8.52 8.24 8.82
C GLY A 318 -10.00 7.99 8.67
N THR A 319 -10.65 8.80 7.86
CA THR A 319 -12.06 8.67 7.51
C THR A 319 -12.34 9.17 6.11
N ARG A 320 -13.38 8.62 5.52
CA ARG A 320 -14.05 9.07 4.31
C ARG A 320 -15.13 10.09 4.70
N VAL A 321 -15.03 11.32 4.21
CA VAL A 321 -16.07 12.34 4.47
C VAL A 321 -17.35 12.02 3.69
N GLN A 322 -17.21 11.59 2.43
CA GLN A 322 -18.32 11.27 1.55
C GLN A 322 -18.15 9.85 0.99
N ASP A 323 -19.20 9.03 1.10
CA ASP A 323 -19.13 7.62 0.72
C ASP A 323 -18.98 7.43 -0.80
N ASN A 324 -19.58 8.30 -1.61
CA ASN A 324 -19.47 8.28 -3.07
C ASN A 324 -18.11 8.78 -3.59
N ALA A 325 -17.26 9.33 -2.71
CA ALA A 325 -15.92 9.81 -3.06
C ALA A 325 -14.86 8.73 -3.03
N ALA A 326 -15.23 7.51 -2.71
CA ALA A 326 -14.41 6.33 -2.79
C ALA A 326 -15.16 5.23 -3.57
N LEU A 327 -14.42 4.39 -4.29
CA LEU A 327 -14.97 3.29 -5.06
C LEU A 327 -14.03 2.09 -4.97
N ILE A 328 -14.64 0.92 -4.78
CA ILE A 328 -13.95 -0.36 -4.78
C ILE A 328 -14.14 -1.04 -6.14
N CYS A 329 -13.06 -1.33 -6.83
CA CYS A 329 -13.08 -2.13 -8.03
C CYS A 329 -12.54 -3.53 -7.71
N ASN A 330 -13.42 -4.52 -7.74
CA ASN A 330 -13.04 -5.91 -7.50
C ASN A 330 -12.43 -6.50 -8.77
N VAL A 331 -11.26 -7.10 -8.62
CA VAL A 331 -10.51 -7.72 -9.73
C VAL A 331 -10.07 -9.12 -9.33
N LYS A 332 -9.94 -10.01 -10.31
CA LYS A 332 -9.36 -11.33 -10.09
C LYS A 332 -7.84 -11.17 -10.00
N LYS A 333 -7.23 -11.81 -9.00
CA LYS A 333 -5.76 -11.93 -8.93
C LYS A 333 -5.30 -12.91 -10.00
N PRO A 334 -4.27 -12.60 -10.79
CA PRO A 334 -3.67 -13.59 -11.70
C PRO A 334 -3.15 -14.78 -10.87
N SER A 335 -3.29 -15.96 -11.44
CA SER A 335 -2.90 -17.24 -10.80
C SER A 335 -1.41 -17.49 -10.95
#